data_6a744ad0b4db097fe61ba435cfcd10b9
#
_entry.id   6a744ad0b4db097fe61ba435cfcd10b9
#
_cell.length_a   1.000
_cell.length_b   1.000
_cell.length_c   1.000
_cell.angle_alpha   90.00
_cell.angle_beta   90.00
_cell.angle_gamma   90.00
#
_symmetry.space_group_name_H-M   'P 1'
#
loop_
_entity.id
_entity.type
_entity.pdbx_description
1 polymer ?
#
loop_
_entity_poly.entity_id
_entity_poly.type
_entity_poly.pdbx_seq_one_letter_code
_entity_poly.pdbx_strand_id
1 'polypeptide(L)'
;MGATGGSGRESRRWLATYRSVLAIRDVRLLFTGLAVSATGSWAYNAALLALIYTRTHSLAWVGAAGLVRFLPSLLLSPYSGVVVERSDRFRLLLFTNSLSFVWQGLLAVVVLAHGPILLVLALAALTSSTGTFTMPAVGATVPSMVPESELVAANALQSTIDNLVVIIGPALGALLLAFSSAAVVFFVNAATFAVAALLVTRISFRGTKVDVTEGGTAGVLAQMLVGVRAILGARSARALVAMCALVSFIYGTDTVLFIGVSAHKLGTGADGFGYLLAGLGVGGVLMASTVNRLAARASLAWVIFAGVAGYTLPTALMVVIHSPALAFAVEVVRGGSTLVVDVIAITALQRAVPRDQLGRVMGSFWAFIIAAIGLGTVITPAITTSFGLDAGLWTMALAPSLVALAALPAMRRVDRDTAAASALLAPKVALLEQLGIFAAASRTLLERLAADAAERSFEAGAPIINQGEHADYLYVLMEGSVEVSLNGEAGAPAKPVRTMSAPDYFGEIGILRHIPRTANVVAGEGCRCALIDGQQLLEALGSASPSSAMLARTSTLLEATHPAGEPLAGAVGT
;
A
#
# COMPACT_ATOMS: atom_id res chain seq x y z
N MET A 1 14.14 29.15 19.59
CA MET A 1 15.21 28.37 18.96
C MET A 1 15.17 26.96 19.53
N GLY A 2 14.66 25.95 18.81
CA GLY A 2 14.50 24.58 19.35
C GLY A 2 13.79 23.59 18.44
N ALA A 3 13.52 23.93 17.14
CA ALA A 3 12.68 23.08 16.27
C ALA A 3 13.43 22.38 15.10
N THR A 4 14.76 22.49 15.01
CA THR A 4 15.53 21.94 13.86
C THR A 4 16.25 20.62 14.14
N GLY A 5 16.14 20.05 15.35
CA GLY A 5 16.83 18.81 15.71
C GLY A 5 16.08 17.50 15.41
N GLY A 6 14.76 17.54 15.16
CA GLY A 6 13.91 16.36 14.96
C GLY A 6 14.04 15.73 13.57
N SER A 7 14.04 16.53 12.54
CA SER A 7 14.02 16.04 11.14
C SER A 7 15.29 15.28 10.73
N GLY A 8 16.45 15.69 11.25
CA GLY A 8 17.72 15.03 10.96
C GLY A 8 17.93 13.67 11.65
N ARG A 9 17.24 13.43 12.75
CA ARG A 9 17.26 12.11 13.44
C ARG A 9 16.28 11.13 12.81
N GLU A 10 15.11 11.59 12.40
CA GLU A 10 14.13 10.77 11.68
C GLU A 10 14.67 10.32 10.31
N SER A 11 15.21 11.23 9.51
CA SER A 11 15.79 10.87 8.21
C SER A 11 16.96 9.89 8.31
N ARG A 12 17.81 10.02 9.33
CA ARG A 12 18.90 9.05 9.59
C ARG A 12 18.38 7.67 10.03
N ARG A 13 17.25 7.61 10.76
CA ARG A 13 16.59 6.34 11.12
C ARG A 13 16.00 5.65 9.91
N TRP A 14 15.29 6.37 9.03
CA TRP A 14 14.74 5.82 7.78
C TRP A 14 15.84 5.24 6.88
N LEU A 15 16.95 5.97 6.70
CA LEU A 15 18.09 5.49 5.93
C LEU A 15 18.75 4.25 6.57
N ALA A 16 18.80 4.18 7.89
CA ALA A 16 19.34 3.00 8.60
C ALA A 16 18.43 1.77 8.39
N THR A 17 17.12 1.94 8.42
CA THR A 17 16.13 0.87 8.22
C THR A 17 16.17 0.32 6.79
N TYR A 18 16.30 1.16 5.77
CA TYR A 18 16.48 0.67 4.40
C TYR A 18 17.85 0.01 4.18
N ARG A 19 18.86 0.45 4.91
CA ARG A 19 20.20 -0.12 4.84
C ARG A 19 20.26 -1.55 5.39
N SER A 20 19.50 -1.89 6.43
CA SER A 20 19.41 -3.26 6.94
C SER A 20 18.79 -4.21 5.92
N VAL A 21 17.67 -3.84 5.30
CA VAL A 21 17.02 -4.60 4.24
C VAL A 21 17.94 -4.78 3.02
N LEU A 22 18.60 -3.70 2.58
CA LEU A 22 19.52 -3.74 1.44
C LEU A 22 20.86 -4.43 1.76
N ALA A 23 21.17 -4.67 3.03
CA ALA A 23 22.33 -5.49 3.43
C ALA A 23 22.11 -6.98 3.09
N ILE A 24 20.84 -7.43 3.04
CA ILE A 24 20.48 -8.77 2.60
C ILE A 24 20.71 -8.84 1.08
N ARG A 25 21.76 -9.59 0.66
CA ARG A 25 22.21 -9.67 -0.73
C ARG A 25 21.09 -10.02 -1.70
N ASP A 26 20.31 -11.03 -1.38
CA ASP A 26 19.28 -11.57 -2.27
C ASP A 26 18.09 -10.59 -2.42
N VAL A 27 17.70 -9.90 -1.35
CA VAL A 27 16.69 -8.83 -1.37
C VAL A 27 17.17 -7.64 -2.21
N ARG A 28 18.44 -7.25 -2.05
CA ARG A 28 19.05 -6.19 -2.87
C ARG A 28 19.03 -6.54 -4.35
N LEU A 29 19.35 -7.78 -4.73
CA LEU A 29 19.30 -8.24 -6.12
C LEU A 29 17.88 -8.18 -6.68
N LEU A 30 16.88 -8.65 -5.91
CA LEU A 30 15.47 -8.63 -6.31
C LEU A 30 14.98 -7.20 -6.53
N PHE A 31 15.16 -6.31 -5.55
CA PHE A 31 14.70 -4.93 -5.64
C PHE A 31 15.44 -4.10 -6.69
N THR A 32 16.74 -4.34 -6.90
CA THR A 32 17.47 -3.71 -8.00
C THR A 32 16.92 -4.16 -9.35
N GLY A 33 16.66 -5.45 -9.54
CA GLY A 33 16.04 -5.98 -10.75
C GLY A 33 14.66 -5.37 -10.99
N LEU A 34 13.83 -5.27 -9.94
CA LEU A 34 12.51 -4.65 -9.99
C LEU A 34 12.61 -3.17 -10.38
N ALA A 35 13.46 -2.39 -9.70
CA ALA A 35 13.62 -0.97 -9.99
C ALA A 35 14.05 -0.70 -11.43
N VAL A 36 15.04 -1.46 -11.92
CA VAL A 36 15.56 -1.34 -13.28
C VAL A 36 14.48 -1.69 -14.32
N SER A 37 13.82 -2.85 -14.18
CA SER A 37 12.81 -3.29 -15.16
C SER A 37 11.55 -2.43 -15.12
N ALA A 38 11.12 -1.97 -13.93
CA ALA A 38 9.97 -1.08 -13.80
C ALA A 38 10.27 0.31 -14.41
N THR A 39 11.46 0.86 -14.19
CA THR A 39 11.88 2.14 -14.83
C THR A 39 11.86 2.02 -16.36
N GLY A 40 12.42 0.95 -16.91
CA GLY A 40 12.36 0.67 -18.35
C GLY A 40 10.93 0.53 -18.86
N SER A 41 10.06 -0.14 -18.11
CA SER A 41 8.64 -0.32 -18.48
C SER A 41 7.86 1.00 -18.50
N TRP A 42 8.12 1.92 -17.58
CA TRP A 42 7.51 3.25 -17.61
C TRP A 42 8.05 4.12 -18.74
N ALA A 43 9.36 4.04 -19.05
CA ALA A 43 9.96 4.71 -20.21
C ALA A 43 9.37 4.18 -21.53
N TYR A 44 9.26 2.85 -21.65
CA TYR A 44 8.61 2.18 -22.77
C TYR A 44 7.17 2.64 -22.98
N ASN A 45 6.38 2.79 -21.91
CA ASN A 45 5.00 3.22 -22.02
C ASN A 45 4.87 4.61 -22.66
N ALA A 46 5.70 5.56 -22.27
CA ALA A 46 5.74 6.89 -22.86
C ALA A 46 6.10 6.81 -24.36
N ALA A 47 7.12 6.02 -24.70
CA ALA A 47 7.57 5.86 -26.07
C ALA A 47 6.55 5.13 -26.95
N LEU A 48 5.81 4.14 -26.42
CA LEU A 48 4.77 3.43 -27.16
C LEU A 48 3.64 4.37 -27.58
N LEU A 49 3.13 5.17 -26.64
CA LEU A 49 2.02 6.09 -26.92
C LEU A 49 2.44 7.17 -27.92
N ALA A 50 3.65 7.73 -27.77
CA ALA A 50 4.22 8.68 -28.69
C ALA A 50 4.38 8.08 -30.10
N LEU A 51 4.93 6.86 -30.21
CA LEU A 51 5.10 6.14 -31.46
C LEU A 51 3.75 5.90 -32.17
N ILE A 52 2.75 5.40 -31.43
CA ILE A 52 1.42 5.14 -32.00
C ILE A 52 0.82 6.42 -32.56
N TYR A 53 0.89 7.52 -31.80
CA TYR A 53 0.40 8.80 -32.30
C TYR A 53 1.17 9.30 -33.53
N THR A 54 2.51 9.25 -33.49
CA THR A 54 3.37 9.73 -34.59
C THR A 54 3.12 8.97 -35.90
N ARG A 55 2.79 7.66 -35.83
CA ARG A 55 2.51 6.83 -37.00
C ARG A 55 1.07 6.95 -37.50
N THR A 56 0.11 7.20 -36.59
CA THR A 56 -1.32 7.16 -36.96
C THR A 56 -1.99 8.52 -37.00
N HIS A 57 -1.40 9.52 -36.34
CA HIS A 57 -2.00 10.84 -36.08
C HIS A 57 -3.43 10.74 -35.50
N SER A 58 -3.70 9.66 -34.73
CA SER A 58 -5.03 9.34 -34.23
C SER A 58 -4.99 9.07 -32.71
N LEU A 59 -5.76 9.85 -31.96
CA LEU A 59 -5.96 9.63 -30.52
C LEU A 59 -6.74 8.34 -30.23
N ALA A 60 -7.54 7.84 -31.21
CA ALA A 60 -8.22 6.55 -31.08
C ALA A 60 -7.22 5.38 -31.00
N TRP A 61 -6.16 5.41 -31.81
CA TRP A 61 -5.08 4.42 -31.73
C TRP A 61 -4.26 4.54 -30.43
N VAL A 62 -4.06 5.75 -29.92
CA VAL A 62 -3.43 5.97 -28.60
C VAL A 62 -4.29 5.35 -27.51
N GLY A 63 -5.61 5.56 -27.54
CA GLY A 63 -6.55 4.91 -26.61
C GLY A 63 -6.51 3.39 -26.71
N ALA A 64 -6.46 2.83 -27.95
CA ALA A 64 -6.31 1.40 -28.15
C ALA A 64 -4.99 0.86 -27.54
N ALA A 65 -3.88 1.59 -27.70
CA ALA A 65 -2.61 1.22 -27.07
C ALA A 65 -2.69 1.25 -25.54
N GLY A 66 -3.36 2.26 -24.95
CA GLY A 66 -3.66 2.30 -23.53
C GLY A 66 -4.50 1.11 -23.06
N LEU A 67 -5.56 0.77 -23.80
CA LEU A 67 -6.41 -0.38 -23.48
C LEU A 67 -5.63 -1.70 -23.53
N VAL A 68 -4.82 -1.89 -24.58
CA VAL A 68 -3.95 -3.07 -24.73
C VAL A 68 -2.98 -3.25 -23.57
N ARG A 69 -2.58 -2.16 -22.94
CA ARG A 69 -1.73 -2.18 -21.74
C ARG A 69 -2.46 -2.70 -20.50
N PHE A 70 -3.73 -2.33 -20.31
CA PHE A 70 -4.46 -2.62 -19.08
C PHE A 70 -5.37 -3.86 -19.18
N LEU A 71 -5.95 -4.13 -20.36
CA LEU A 71 -6.89 -5.22 -20.55
C LEU A 71 -6.31 -6.61 -20.24
N PRO A 72 -5.08 -6.98 -20.67
CA PRO A 72 -4.50 -8.26 -20.30
C PRO A 72 -4.33 -8.40 -18.79
N SER A 73 -3.90 -7.32 -18.11
CA SER A 73 -3.75 -7.32 -16.65
C SER A 73 -5.10 -7.49 -15.95
N LEU A 74 -6.16 -6.85 -16.44
CA LEU A 74 -7.51 -7.01 -15.90
C LEU A 74 -8.00 -8.46 -16.02
N LEU A 75 -7.78 -9.08 -17.18
CA LEU A 75 -8.26 -10.45 -17.46
C LEU A 75 -7.42 -11.53 -16.77
N LEU A 76 -6.10 -11.33 -16.64
CA LEU A 76 -5.17 -12.32 -16.10
C LEU A 76 -4.89 -12.16 -14.60
N SER A 77 -5.16 -10.97 -14.03
CA SER A 77 -4.92 -10.71 -12.60
C SER A 77 -5.57 -11.73 -11.65
N PRO A 78 -6.83 -12.18 -11.86
CA PRO A 78 -7.43 -13.21 -11.02
C PRO A 78 -6.66 -14.54 -11.00
N TYR A 79 -6.02 -14.85 -12.12
CA TYR A 79 -5.27 -16.12 -12.27
C TYR A 79 -3.83 -15.99 -11.78
N SER A 80 -3.29 -14.77 -11.72
CA SER A 80 -1.88 -14.55 -11.39
C SER A 80 -1.53 -15.04 -9.97
N GLY A 81 -2.41 -14.83 -8.99
CA GLY A 81 -2.24 -15.34 -7.62
C GLY A 81 -2.10 -16.86 -7.60
N VAL A 82 -3.03 -17.57 -8.26
CA VAL A 82 -3.03 -19.05 -8.32
C VAL A 82 -1.77 -19.58 -9.00
N VAL A 83 -1.32 -18.94 -10.09
CA VAL A 83 -0.09 -19.33 -10.79
C VAL A 83 1.13 -19.12 -9.89
N VAL A 84 1.21 -18.00 -9.17
CA VAL A 84 2.31 -17.70 -8.24
C VAL A 84 2.35 -18.71 -7.08
N GLU A 85 1.21 -19.06 -6.51
CA GLU A 85 1.13 -20.05 -5.41
C GLU A 85 1.57 -21.45 -5.85
N ARG A 86 1.23 -21.86 -7.07
CA ARG A 86 1.56 -23.19 -7.61
C ARG A 86 2.92 -23.30 -8.28
N SER A 87 3.62 -22.18 -8.47
CA SER A 87 4.88 -22.11 -9.18
C SER A 87 6.06 -21.85 -8.24
N ASP A 88 7.24 -22.28 -8.64
CA ASP A 88 8.47 -21.76 -8.06
C ASP A 88 8.59 -20.27 -8.42
N ARG A 89 8.49 -19.40 -7.41
CA ARG A 89 8.42 -17.95 -7.56
C ARG A 89 9.65 -17.38 -8.31
N PHE A 90 10.84 -17.94 -8.09
CA PHE A 90 12.06 -17.49 -8.76
C PHE A 90 12.10 -17.94 -10.22
N ARG A 91 11.67 -19.17 -10.50
CA ARG A 91 11.52 -19.64 -11.89
C ARG A 91 10.47 -18.82 -12.63
N LEU A 92 9.37 -18.47 -11.96
CA LEU A 92 8.33 -17.63 -12.54
C LEU A 92 8.87 -16.22 -12.84
N LEU A 93 9.58 -15.58 -11.90
CA LEU A 93 10.23 -14.28 -12.12
C LEU A 93 11.27 -14.33 -13.24
N LEU A 94 12.07 -15.38 -13.31
CA LEU A 94 13.04 -15.59 -14.40
C LEU A 94 12.32 -15.73 -15.73
N PHE A 95 11.28 -16.57 -15.80
CA PHE A 95 10.50 -16.81 -17.01
C PHE A 95 9.82 -15.54 -17.51
N THR A 96 9.12 -14.81 -16.62
CA THR A 96 8.41 -13.57 -16.98
C THR A 96 9.37 -12.48 -17.46
N ASN A 97 10.52 -12.27 -16.78
CA ASN A 97 11.52 -11.31 -17.24
C ASN A 97 12.16 -11.73 -18.57
N SER A 98 12.49 -13.01 -18.75
CA SER A 98 13.06 -13.52 -20.00
C SER A 98 12.08 -13.38 -21.16
N LEU A 99 10.80 -13.68 -20.93
CA LEU A 99 9.78 -13.56 -21.96
C LEU A 99 9.50 -12.08 -22.28
N SER A 100 9.48 -11.20 -21.30
CA SER A 100 9.38 -9.75 -21.51
C SER A 100 10.57 -9.19 -22.29
N PHE A 101 11.79 -9.68 -22.03
CA PHE A 101 12.95 -9.36 -22.85
C PHE A 101 12.73 -9.73 -24.33
N VAL A 102 12.22 -10.92 -24.60
CA VAL A 102 11.95 -11.38 -26.00
C VAL A 102 10.88 -10.50 -26.64
N TRP A 103 9.75 -10.26 -25.96
CA TRP A 103 8.67 -9.43 -26.52
C TRP A 103 9.11 -7.99 -26.80
N GLN A 104 9.87 -7.39 -25.89
CA GLN A 104 10.38 -6.04 -26.06
C GLN A 104 11.45 -5.95 -27.15
N GLY A 105 12.32 -6.96 -27.24
CA GLY A 105 13.30 -7.06 -28.34
C GLY A 105 12.62 -7.19 -29.70
N LEU A 106 11.63 -8.08 -29.82
CA LEU A 106 10.84 -8.23 -31.04
C LEU A 106 10.07 -6.95 -31.39
N LEU A 107 9.49 -6.29 -30.38
CA LEU A 107 8.80 -5.01 -30.56
C LEU A 107 9.76 -3.94 -31.11
N ALA A 108 10.97 -3.84 -30.56
CA ALA A 108 11.99 -2.92 -31.06
C ALA A 108 12.37 -3.21 -32.52
N VAL A 109 12.55 -4.49 -32.88
CA VAL A 109 12.84 -4.91 -34.27
C VAL A 109 11.69 -4.57 -35.21
N VAL A 110 10.43 -4.88 -34.82
CA VAL A 110 9.24 -4.56 -35.62
C VAL A 110 9.12 -3.06 -35.85
N VAL A 111 9.38 -2.25 -34.83
CA VAL A 111 9.34 -0.78 -34.94
C VAL A 111 10.45 -0.25 -35.83
N LEU A 112 11.66 -0.79 -35.73
CA LEU A 112 12.81 -0.44 -36.58
C LEU A 112 12.54 -0.80 -38.05
N ALA A 113 11.92 -1.97 -38.29
CA ALA A 113 11.50 -2.42 -39.61
C ALA A 113 10.23 -1.75 -40.14
N HIS A 114 9.69 -0.73 -39.44
CA HIS A 114 8.44 -0.05 -39.82
C HIS A 114 7.23 -1.00 -39.94
N GLY A 115 7.23 -2.09 -39.18
CA GLY A 115 6.17 -3.10 -39.22
C GLY A 115 4.79 -2.56 -38.84
N PRO A 116 3.72 -3.36 -39.07
CA PRO A 116 2.34 -2.93 -38.89
C PRO A 116 2.01 -2.64 -37.43
N ILE A 117 1.17 -1.63 -37.20
CA ILE A 117 0.76 -1.17 -35.86
C ILE A 117 0.06 -2.28 -35.07
N LEU A 118 -0.74 -3.12 -35.73
CA LEU A 118 -1.40 -4.25 -35.07
C LEU A 118 -0.39 -5.23 -34.44
N LEU A 119 0.75 -5.46 -35.09
CA LEU A 119 1.81 -6.30 -34.53
C LEU A 119 2.50 -5.62 -33.36
N VAL A 120 2.70 -4.30 -33.42
CA VAL A 120 3.21 -3.49 -32.28
C VAL A 120 2.27 -3.63 -31.08
N LEU A 121 0.96 -3.49 -31.28
CA LEU A 121 -0.04 -3.64 -30.21
C LEU A 121 -0.12 -5.08 -29.69
N ALA A 122 0.00 -6.09 -30.55
CA ALA A 122 0.01 -7.50 -30.12
C ALA A 122 1.21 -7.80 -29.23
N LEU A 123 2.42 -7.33 -29.60
CA LEU A 123 3.62 -7.50 -28.77
C LEU A 123 3.54 -6.71 -27.45
N ALA A 124 2.91 -5.52 -27.48
CA ALA A 124 2.61 -4.75 -26.28
C ALA A 124 1.63 -5.51 -25.35
N ALA A 125 0.59 -6.15 -25.89
CA ALA A 125 -0.34 -7.00 -25.15
C ALA A 125 0.38 -8.20 -24.49
N LEU A 126 1.27 -8.87 -25.22
CA LEU A 126 2.07 -9.98 -24.71
C LEU A 126 3.01 -9.54 -23.57
N THR A 127 3.63 -8.36 -23.72
CA THR A 127 4.45 -7.78 -22.64
C THR A 127 3.61 -7.49 -21.39
N SER A 128 2.43 -6.87 -21.53
CA SER A 128 1.52 -6.60 -20.42
C SER A 128 1.01 -7.89 -19.76
N SER A 129 0.69 -8.90 -20.57
CA SER A 129 0.26 -10.22 -20.07
C SER A 129 1.33 -10.86 -19.20
N THR A 130 2.58 -10.80 -19.64
CA THR A 130 3.73 -11.34 -18.90
C THR A 130 3.98 -10.58 -17.59
N GLY A 131 3.90 -9.25 -17.65
CA GLY A 131 4.13 -8.35 -16.50
C GLY A 131 3.10 -8.53 -15.39
N THR A 132 1.90 -9.03 -15.69
CA THR A 132 0.82 -9.22 -14.71
C THR A 132 1.22 -10.18 -13.56
N PHE A 133 2.14 -11.10 -13.80
CA PHE A 133 2.59 -12.08 -12.81
C PHE A 133 3.73 -11.55 -11.92
N THR A 134 4.40 -10.47 -12.30
CA THR A 134 5.60 -9.99 -11.62
C THR A 134 5.31 -9.48 -10.20
N MET A 135 4.34 -8.57 -10.04
CA MET A 135 4.04 -7.99 -8.72
C MET A 135 3.53 -9.01 -7.71
N PRO A 136 2.57 -9.92 -8.03
CA PRO A 136 2.18 -11.00 -7.13
C PRO A 136 3.36 -11.92 -6.76
N ALA A 137 4.25 -12.21 -7.71
CA ALA A 137 5.42 -13.04 -7.45
C ALA A 137 6.42 -12.36 -6.51
N VAL A 138 6.69 -11.06 -6.67
CA VAL A 138 7.53 -10.26 -5.77
C VAL A 138 6.91 -10.20 -4.38
N GLY A 139 5.61 -9.84 -4.29
CA GLY A 139 4.88 -9.74 -3.02
C GLY A 139 4.85 -11.04 -2.23
N ALA A 140 4.78 -12.19 -2.92
CA ALA A 140 4.85 -13.49 -2.27
C ALA A 140 6.29 -13.90 -1.89
N THR A 141 7.31 -13.36 -2.56
CA THR A 141 8.73 -13.72 -2.35
C THR A 141 9.36 -12.93 -1.21
N VAL A 142 9.11 -11.62 -1.12
CA VAL A 142 9.74 -10.72 -0.15
C VAL A 142 9.59 -11.20 1.30
N PRO A 143 8.37 -11.61 1.78
CA PRO A 143 8.21 -12.08 3.16
C PRO A 143 9.05 -13.31 3.52
N SER A 144 9.42 -14.13 2.53
CA SER A 144 10.26 -15.31 2.75
C SER A 144 11.76 -15.02 2.74
N MET A 145 12.17 -13.82 2.31
CA MET A 145 13.58 -13.42 2.16
C MET A 145 14.09 -12.52 3.28
N VAL A 146 13.17 -11.93 4.06
CA VAL A 146 13.51 -11.00 5.15
C VAL A 146 13.04 -11.56 6.49
N PRO A 147 13.74 -11.28 7.59
CA PRO A 147 13.20 -11.53 8.93
C PRO A 147 11.89 -10.76 9.14
N GLU A 148 11.01 -11.27 10.00
CA GLU A 148 9.71 -10.65 10.28
C GLU A 148 9.85 -9.20 10.77
N SER A 149 10.89 -8.90 11.57
CA SER A 149 11.23 -7.55 12.04
C SER A 149 11.57 -6.56 10.92
N GLU A 150 12.02 -7.03 9.76
CA GLU A 150 12.42 -6.22 8.59
C GLU A 150 11.32 -6.14 7.51
N LEU A 151 10.22 -6.87 7.65
CA LEU A 151 9.18 -6.97 6.63
C LEU A 151 8.51 -5.62 6.34
N VAL A 152 8.24 -4.83 7.38
CA VAL A 152 7.68 -3.47 7.24
C VAL A 152 8.63 -2.57 6.45
N ALA A 153 9.93 -2.66 6.73
CA ALA A 153 10.96 -1.91 6.03
C ALA A 153 11.10 -2.33 4.56
N ALA A 154 11.02 -3.63 4.28
CA ALA A 154 11.07 -4.17 2.92
C ALA A 154 9.86 -3.69 2.08
N ASN A 155 8.67 -3.73 2.64
CA ASN A 155 7.45 -3.24 1.98
C ASN A 155 7.51 -1.72 1.75
N ALA A 156 8.02 -0.94 2.71
CA ALA A 156 8.22 0.50 2.55
C ALA A 156 9.25 0.82 1.46
N LEU A 157 10.34 0.05 1.37
CA LEU A 157 11.33 0.18 0.31
C LEU A 157 10.74 -0.15 -1.07
N GLN A 158 9.96 -1.23 -1.18
CA GLN A 158 9.25 -1.57 -2.42
C GLN A 158 8.33 -0.44 -2.86
N SER A 159 7.49 0.08 -1.96
CA SER A 159 6.60 1.21 -2.27
C SER A 159 7.36 2.46 -2.69
N THR A 160 8.53 2.71 -2.10
CA THR A 160 9.41 3.82 -2.50
C THR A 160 9.92 3.63 -3.93
N ILE A 161 10.36 2.43 -4.28
CA ILE A 161 10.78 2.07 -5.64
C ILE A 161 9.61 2.29 -6.61
N ASP A 162 8.44 1.75 -6.32
CA ASP A 162 7.24 1.85 -7.17
C ASP A 162 6.87 3.32 -7.45
N ASN A 163 6.92 4.18 -6.43
CA ASN A 163 6.67 5.62 -6.61
C ASN A 163 7.75 6.34 -7.42
N LEU A 164 9.02 6.01 -7.20
CA LEU A 164 10.13 6.65 -7.92
C LEU A 164 10.14 6.27 -9.41
N VAL A 165 9.85 5.03 -9.75
CA VAL A 165 9.87 4.58 -11.15
C VAL A 165 8.75 5.21 -11.99
N VAL A 166 7.62 5.55 -11.37
CA VAL A 166 6.51 6.28 -12.05
C VAL A 166 6.93 7.69 -12.49
N ILE A 167 7.89 8.30 -11.78
CA ILE A 167 8.40 9.63 -12.09
C ILE A 167 9.60 9.55 -13.03
N ILE A 168 10.58 8.74 -12.64
CA ILE A 168 11.87 8.65 -13.35
C ILE A 168 11.69 7.97 -14.71
N GLY A 169 10.86 6.92 -14.79
CA GLY A 169 10.68 6.14 -16.00
C GLY A 169 10.19 6.96 -17.20
N PRO A 170 9.04 7.64 -17.10
CA PRO A 170 8.54 8.48 -18.21
C PRO A 170 9.48 9.64 -18.55
N ALA A 171 10.13 10.24 -17.56
CA ALA A 171 11.12 11.30 -17.79
C ALA A 171 12.33 10.78 -18.59
N LEU A 172 12.86 9.60 -18.25
CA LEU A 172 13.90 8.92 -19.02
C LEU A 172 13.40 8.53 -20.42
N GLY A 173 12.16 8.07 -20.52
CA GLY A 173 11.53 7.75 -21.81
C GLY A 173 11.48 8.97 -22.74
N ALA A 174 11.01 10.13 -22.24
CA ALA A 174 10.99 11.36 -22.97
C ALA A 174 12.41 11.85 -23.34
N LEU A 175 13.36 11.74 -22.40
CA LEU A 175 14.75 12.11 -22.65
C LEU A 175 15.36 11.23 -23.74
N LEU A 176 15.17 9.92 -23.68
CA LEU A 176 15.67 9.01 -24.70
C LEU A 176 15.03 9.28 -26.08
N LEU A 177 13.72 9.57 -26.13
CA LEU A 177 13.03 9.92 -27.37
C LEU A 177 13.54 11.23 -27.98
N ALA A 178 13.90 12.21 -27.14
CA ALA A 178 14.44 13.50 -27.62
C ALA A 178 15.77 13.35 -28.38
N PHE A 179 16.56 12.31 -28.08
CA PHE A 179 17.88 12.08 -28.69
C PHE A 179 17.94 10.82 -29.55
N SER A 180 16.86 10.04 -29.62
CA SER A 180 16.85 8.77 -30.34
C SER A 180 15.47 8.43 -30.88
N SER A 181 15.19 7.14 -31.14
CA SER A 181 13.90 6.67 -31.62
C SER A 181 13.19 5.78 -30.59
N ALA A 182 11.89 5.58 -30.77
CA ALA A 182 11.10 4.66 -29.94
C ALA A 182 11.69 3.22 -29.94
N ALA A 183 12.28 2.78 -31.07
CA ALA A 183 12.95 1.48 -31.14
C ALA A 183 14.10 1.38 -30.13
N VAL A 184 14.89 2.44 -29.97
CA VAL A 184 15.99 2.48 -28.99
C VAL A 184 15.44 2.37 -27.56
N VAL A 185 14.36 3.08 -27.24
CA VAL A 185 13.71 2.98 -25.93
C VAL A 185 13.24 1.55 -25.65
N PHE A 186 12.71 0.86 -26.67
CA PHE A 186 12.25 -0.53 -26.55
C PHE A 186 13.43 -1.51 -26.39
N PHE A 187 14.56 -1.30 -27.06
CA PHE A 187 15.78 -2.07 -26.83
C PHE A 187 16.34 -1.83 -25.42
N VAL A 188 16.34 -0.58 -24.94
CA VAL A 188 16.77 -0.26 -23.58
C VAL A 188 15.85 -0.97 -22.58
N ASN A 189 14.53 -0.96 -22.80
CA ASN A 189 13.59 -1.68 -21.94
C ASN A 189 13.82 -3.20 -22.01
N ALA A 190 14.06 -3.77 -23.20
CA ALA A 190 14.47 -5.18 -23.30
C ALA A 190 15.70 -5.47 -22.46
N ALA A 191 16.74 -4.63 -22.57
CA ALA A 191 17.95 -4.78 -21.77
C ALA A 191 17.69 -4.72 -20.25
N THR A 192 16.74 -3.87 -19.79
CA THR A 192 16.37 -3.83 -18.36
C THR A 192 15.75 -5.14 -17.88
N PHE A 193 14.92 -5.79 -18.71
CA PHE A 193 14.37 -7.12 -18.40
C PHE A 193 15.47 -8.20 -18.41
N ALA A 194 16.43 -8.12 -19.33
CA ALA A 194 17.59 -9.04 -19.34
C ALA A 194 18.42 -8.89 -18.06
N VAL A 195 18.67 -7.65 -17.60
CA VAL A 195 19.34 -7.36 -16.33
C VAL A 195 18.55 -7.93 -15.16
N ALA A 196 17.24 -7.70 -15.11
CA ALA A 196 16.37 -8.24 -14.06
C ALA A 196 16.42 -9.79 -14.04
N ALA A 197 16.32 -10.45 -15.20
CA ALA A 197 16.44 -11.89 -15.32
C ALA A 197 17.80 -12.39 -14.81
N LEU A 198 18.90 -11.73 -15.20
CA LEU A 198 20.25 -12.05 -14.74
C LEU A 198 20.40 -11.90 -13.22
N LEU A 199 19.84 -10.85 -12.64
CA LEU A 199 19.87 -10.64 -11.19
C LEU A 199 19.09 -11.73 -10.45
N VAL A 200 17.93 -12.15 -10.98
CA VAL A 200 17.14 -13.27 -10.43
C VAL A 200 17.96 -14.57 -10.44
N THR A 201 18.76 -14.85 -11.48
CA THR A 201 19.62 -16.06 -11.51
C THR A 201 20.71 -16.06 -10.44
N ARG A 202 21.10 -14.86 -9.93
CA ARG A 202 22.12 -14.68 -8.90
C ARG A 202 21.58 -14.76 -7.48
N ILE A 203 20.26 -14.88 -7.31
CA ILE A 203 19.60 -15.07 -6.01
C ILE A 203 19.87 -16.50 -5.55
N SER A 204 20.44 -16.63 -4.35
CA SER A 204 20.79 -17.92 -3.75
C SER A 204 19.64 -18.54 -2.98
N PHE A 205 18.73 -17.73 -2.47
CA PHE A 205 17.57 -18.16 -1.70
C PHE A 205 16.65 -19.02 -2.59
N ARG A 206 16.33 -20.22 -2.11
CA ARG A 206 15.33 -21.12 -2.72
C ARG A 206 14.19 -21.27 -1.73
N GLY A 207 13.09 -20.55 -1.96
CA GLY A 207 11.88 -20.66 -1.14
C GLY A 207 11.33 -22.08 -1.12
N THR A 208 10.88 -22.51 0.04
CA THR A 208 10.10 -23.74 0.17
C THR A 208 8.82 -23.64 -0.64
N LYS A 209 8.48 -24.70 -1.39
CA LYS A 209 7.16 -24.83 -1.99
C LYS A 209 6.13 -24.79 -0.86
N VAL A 210 5.20 -23.88 -0.91
CA VAL A 210 4.03 -23.91 -0.03
C VAL A 210 3.12 -25.01 -0.57
N ASP A 211 2.82 -26.01 0.23
CA ASP A 211 1.78 -27.01 -0.09
C ASP A 211 0.44 -26.27 -0.17
N VAL A 212 -0.05 -26.12 -1.39
CA VAL A 212 -1.30 -25.42 -1.66
C VAL A 212 -2.46 -26.35 -1.37
N THR A 213 -3.25 -26.04 -0.38
CA THR A 213 -4.60 -26.59 -0.22
C THR A 213 -5.44 -26.25 -1.45
N GLU A 214 -6.13 -27.26 -1.98
CA GLU A 214 -6.90 -27.26 -3.23
C GLU A 214 -7.97 -26.15 -3.32
N GLY A 215 -7.58 -24.96 -3.79
CA GLY A 215 -8.49 -23.91 -4.25
C GLY A 215 -8.44 -23.81 -5.78
N GLY A 216 -9.38 -24.43 -6.49
CA GLY A 216 -9.48 -24.36 -7.95
C GLY A 216 -9.76 -22.92 -8.43
N THR A 217 -9.54 -22.66 -9.74
CA THR A 217 -9.83 -21.37 -10.41
C THR A 217 -11.29 -20.90 -10.21
N ALA A 218 -12.24 -21.79 -10.03
CA ALA A 218 -13.63 -21.50 -9.66
C ALA A 218 -13.72 -20.78 -8.28
N GLY A 219 -12.80 -21.06 -7.36
CA GLY A 219 -12.72 -20.37 -6.06
C GLY A 219 -12.27 -18.90 -6.16
N VAL A 220 -11.41 -18.57 -7.11
CA VAL A 220 -10.89 -17.18 -7.25
C VAL A 220 -11.98 -16.23 -7.73
N LEU A 221 -12.74 -16.59 -8.76
CA LEU A 221 -13.89 -15.81 -9.22
C LEU A 221 -14.97 -15.67 -8.14
N ALA A 222 -15.23 -16.74 -7.39
CA ALA A 222 -16.16 -16.69 -6.25
C ALA A 222 -15.65 -15.73 -5.15
N GLN A 223 -14.36 -15.74 -4.84
CA GLN A 223 -13.76 -14.83 -3.87
C GLN A 223 -13.80 -13.35 -4.34
N MET A 224 -13.56 -13.09 -5.64
CA MET A 224 -13.74 -11.75 -6.20
C MET A 224 -15.20 -11.29 -6.11
N LEU A 225 -16.16 -12.15 -6.41
CA LEU A 225 -17.58 -11.81 -6.26
C LEU A 225 -17.97 -11.51 -4.80
N VAL A 226 -17.36 -12.21 -3.83
CA VAL A 226 -17.52 -11.87 -2.41
C VAL A 226 -16.98 -10.48 -2.11
N GLY A 227 -15.77 -10.14 -2.60
CA GLY A 227 -15.20 -8.81 -2.46
C GLY A 227 -16.05 -7.72 -3.11
N VAL A 228 -16.54 -7.96 -4.32
CA VAL A 228 -17.46 -7.04 -5.02
C VAL A 228 -18.76 -6.86 -4.23
N ARG A 229 -19.36 -7.94 -3.72
CA ARG A 229 -20.58 -7.86 -2.89
C ARG A 229 -20.32 -7.09 -1.59
N ALA A 230 -19.17 -7.28 -0.95
CA ALA A 230 -18.77 -6.55 0.25
C ALA A 230 -18.65 -5.03 -0.04
N ILE A 231 -18.00 -4.64 -1.16
CA ILE A 231 -17.91 -3.24 -1.59
C ILE A 231 -19.30 -2.67 -1.87
N LEU A 232 -20.12 -3.37 -2.64
CA LEU A 232 -21.45 -2.88 -3.02
C LEU A 232 -22.44 -2.86 -1.84
N GLY A 233 -22.29 -3.75 -0.87
CA GLY A 233 -23.11 -3.82 0.33
C GLY A 233 -22.81 -2.72 1.35
N ALA A 234 -21.55 -2.34 1.51
CA ALA A 234 -21.13 -1.29 2.44
C ALA A 234 -21.15 0.08 1.77
N ARG A 235 -22.02 0.99 2.25
CA ARG A 235 -22.18 2.34 1.67
C ARG A 235 -20.88 3.14 1.67
N SER A 236 -20.09 3.05 2.75
CA SER A 236 -18.80 3.72 2.90
C SER A 236 -17.77 3.17 1.91
N ALA A 237 -17.60 1.85 1.84
CA ALA A 237 -16.68 1.21 0.90
C ALA A 237 -17.03 1.54 -0.55
N ARG A 238 -18.31 1.49 -0.92
CA ARG A 238 -18.77 1.84 -2.26
C ARG A 238 -18.44 3.29 -2.65
N ALA A 239 -18.66 4.25 -1.75
CA ALA A 239 -18.34 5.66 -2.01
C ALA A 239 -16.83 5.88 -2.18
N LEU A 240 -16.00 5.28 -1.32
CA LEU A 240 -14.55 5.39 -1.41
C LEU A 240 -14.00 4.75 -2.69
N VAL A 241 -14.45 3.53 -3.01
CA VAL A 241 -14.04 2.83 -4.25
C VAL A 241 -14.47 3.62 -5.49
N ALA A 242 -15.67 4.22 -5.49
CA ALA A 242 -16.14 5.05 -6.58
C ALA A 242 -15.25 6.29 -6.80
N MET A 243 -14.78 6.93 -5.71
CA MET A 243 -13.87 8.08 -5.82
C MET A 243 -12.47 7.67 -6.33
N CYS A 244 -11.92 6.56 -5.86
CA CYS A 244 -10.67 6.03 -6.39
C CYS A 244 -10.81 5.62 -7.88
N ALA A 245 -11.91 4.96 -8.24
CA ALA A 245 -12.20 4.61 -9.62
C ALA A 245 -12.36 5.86 -10.52
N LEU A 246 -12.96 6.94 -10.01
CA LEU A 246 -13.06 8.22 -10.71
C LEU A 246 -11.68 8.82 -11.00
N VAL A 247 -10.80 8.88 -10.00
CA VAL A 247 -9.41 9.36 -10.17
C VAL A 247 -8.65 8.49 -11.17
N SER A 248 -8.81 7.17 -11.07
CA SER A 248 -8.18 6.22 -11.98
C SER A 248 -8.71 6.33 -13.42
N PHE A 249 -10.00 6.61 -13.59
CA PHE A 249 -10.58 6.94 -14.89
C PHE A 249 -9.90 8.18 -15.50
N ILE A 250 -9.68 9.23 -14.71
CA ILE A 250 -9.00 10.45 -15.15
C ILE A 250 -7.55 10.14 -15.56
N TYR A 251 -6.85 9.28 -14.80
CA TYR A 251 -5.51 8.83 -15.17
C TYR A 251 -5.49 8.12 -16.53
N GLY A 252 -6.49 7.27 -16.81
CA GLY A 252 -6.68 6.66 -18.13
C GLY A 252 -6.93 7.71 -19.23
N THR A 253 -7.69 8.74 -18.93
CA THR A 253 -7.97 9.88 -19.78
C THR A 253 -6.70 10.67 -20.10
N ASP A 254 -5.88 10.95 -19.10
CA ASP A 254 -4.60 11.67 -19.24
C ASP A 254 -3.65 10.95 -20.19
N THR A 255 -3.70 9.62 -20.24
CA THR A 255 -2.94 8.80 -21.21
C THR A 255 -3.17 9.26 -22.67
N VAL A 256 -4.36 9.72 -22.98
CA VAL A 256 -4.73 10.20 -24.32
C VAL A 256 -4.57 11.72 -24.45
N LEU A 257 -5.05 12.47 -23.46
CA LEU A 257 -5.04 13.94 -23.50
C LEU A 257 -3.62 14.51 -23.49
N PHE A 258 -2.68 13.94 -22.73
CA PHE A 258 -1.31 14.42 -22.71
C PHE A 258 -0.64 14.33 -24.07
N ILE A 259 -0.91 13.26 -24.85
CA ILE A 259 -0.44 13.16 -26.23
C ILE A 259 -1.07 14.26 -27.09
N GLY A 260 -2.40 14.46 -26.99
CA GLY A 260 -3.12 15.48 -27.75
C GLY A 260 -2.63 16.91 -27.43
N VAL A 261 -2.52 17.24 -26.13
CA VAL A 261 -2.02 18.55 -25.67
C VAL A 261 -0.58 18.78 -26.11
N SER A 262 0.29 17.80 -25.92
CA SER A 262 1.70 17.85 -26.27
C SER A 262 1.90 18.10 -27.77
N ALA A 263 1.16 17.36 -28.61
CA ALA A 263 1.28 17.43 -30.06
C ALA A 263 0.65 18.71 -30.66
N HIS A 264 -0.52 19.13 -30.16
CA HIS A 264 -1.29 20.21 -30.82
C HIS A 264 -1.17 21.58 -30.15
N LYS A 265 -0.90 21.62 -28.83
CA LYS A 265 -0.90 22.89 -28.09
C LYS A 265 0.49 23.35 -27.64
N LEU A 266 1.32 22.41 -27.20
CA LEU A 266 2.63 22.77 -26.62
C LEU A 266 3.76 22.77 -27.64
N GLY A 267 3.53 22.24 -28.86
CA GLY A 267 4.56 22.16 -29.89
C GLY A 267 5.75 21.24 -29.55
N THR A 268 5.61 20.42 -28.50
CA THR A 268 6.65 19.46 -28.07
C THR A 268 6.55 18.11 -28.79
N GLY A 269 5.60 17.96 -29.72
CA GLY A 269 5.33 16.70 -30.36
C GLY A 269 4.71 15.68 -29.40
N ALA A 270 4.51 14.46 -29.88
CA ALA A 270 3.98 13.38 -29.04
C ALA A 270 4.93 12.99 -27.89
N ASP A 271 6.22 13.25 -28.05
CA ASP A 271 7.28 12.92 -27.07
C ASP A 271 7.14 13.70 -25.75
N GLY A 272 6.47 14.86 -25.79
CA GLY A 272 6.15 15.66 -24.60
C GLY A 272 5.21 15.01 -23.59
N PHE A 273 4.58 13.87 -23.93
CA PHE A 273 3.78 13.06 -23.00
C PHE A 273 4.55 12.73 -21.72
N GLY A 274 5.80 12.25 -21.85
CA GLY A 274 6.63 11.89 -20.71
C GLY A 274 6.98 13.09 -19.82
N TYR A 275 7.12 14.29 -20.41
CA TYR A 275 7.34 15.52 -19.70
C TYR A 275 6.14 15.91 -18.83
N LEU A 276 4.91 15.84 -19.36
CA LEU A 276 3.70 16.11 -18.59
C LEU A 276 3.50 15.09 -17.47
N LEU A 277 3.72 13.81 -17.76
CA LEU A 277 3.62 12.75 -16.75
C LEU A 277 4.68 12.89 -15.64
N ALA A 278 5.88 13.35 -15.98
CA ALA A 278 6.91 13.68 -14.98
C ALA A 278 6.46 14.82 -14.06
N GLY A 279 5.80 15.87 -14.60
CA GLY A 279 5.21 16.94 -13.79
C GLY A 279 4.21 16.43 -12.77
N LEU A 280 3.31 15.55 -13.20
CA LEU A 280 2.33 14.88 -12.32
C LEU A 280 3.03 14.09 -11.21
N GLY A 281 4.09 13.34 -11.53
CA GLY A 281 4.89 12.61 -10.57
C GLY A 281 5.59 13.51 -9.54
N VAL A 282 6.19 14.62 -9.99
CA VAL A 282 6.84 15.61 -9.09
C VAL A 282 5.83 16.17 -8.09
N GLY A 283 4.61 16.49 -8.54
CA GLY A 283 3.53 16.94 -7.67
C GLY A 283 3.19 15.94 -6.57
N GLY A 284 3.12 14.66 -6.91
CA GLY A 284 2.90 13.58 -5.96
C GLY A 284 4.00 13.53 -4.88
N VAL A 285 5.28 13.61 -5.28
CA VAL A 285 6.41 13.62 -4.31
C VAL A 285 6.34 14.82 -3.38
N LEU A 286 6.07 16.02 -3.91
CA LEU A 286 5.98 17.22 -3.09
C LEU A 286 4.85 17.12 -2.06
N MET A 287 3.70 16.52 -2.45
CA MET A 287 2.56 16.35 -1.56
C MET A 287 2.77 15.25 -0.52
N ALA A 288 3.60 14.24 -0.77
CA ALA A 288 3.78 13.08 0.10
C ALA A 288 4.16 13.44 1.55
N SER A 289 4.92 14.52 1.75
CA SER A 289 5.31 15.01 3.08
C SER A 289 4.18 15.67 3.87
N THR A 290 3.11 16.12 3.18
CA THR A 290 2.02 16.92 3.77
C THR A 290 0.70 16.19 3.86
N VAL A 291 0.50 15.13 3.05
CA VAL A 291 -0.76 14.39 2.96
C VAL A 291 -1.26 13.85 4.31
N ASN A 292 -0.35 13.33 5.15
CA ASN A 292 -0.70 12.82 6.47
C ASN A 292 -1.22 13.91 7.43
N ARG A 293 -0.66 15.13 7.34
CA ARG A 293 -1.12 16.28 8.13
C ARG A 293 -2.50 16.74 7.68
N LEU A 294 -2.74 16.69 6.37
CA LEU A 294 -4.04 17.03 5.78
C LEU A 294 -5.11 16.02 6.19
N ALA A 295 -4.80 14.72 6.12
CA ALA A 295 -5.68 13.64 6.55
C ALA A 295 -6.10 13.73 8.03
N ALA A 296 -5.21 14.24 8.89
CA ALA A 296 -5.46 14.35 10.33
C ALA A 296 -6.34 15.55 10.75
N ARG A 297 -6.45 16.58 9.90
CA ARG A 297 -7.04 17.87 10.29
C ARG A 297 -8.36 18.21 9.60
N ALA A 298 -8.69 17.59 8.49
CA ALA A 298 -9.85 17.96 7.69
C ALA A 298 -10.84 16.79 7.54
N SER A 299 -12.10 17.12 7.24
CA SER A 299 -13.12 16.14 6.87
C SER A 299 -12.68 15.36 5.63
N LEU A 300 -12.73 14.03 5.72
CA LEU A 300 -12.39 13.10 4.63
C LEU A 300 -13.13 13.46 3.33
N ALA A 301 -14.43 13.79 3.43
CA ALA A 301 -15.26 14.14 2.28
C ALA A 301 -14.74 15.38 1.55
N TRP A 302 -14.39 16.43 2.28
CA TRP A 302 -13.88 17.66 1.70
C TRP A 302 -12.48 17.51 1.14
N VAL A 303 -11.61 16.72 1.79
CA VAL A 303 -10.25 16.48 1.30
C VAL A 303 -10.28 15.67 0.01
N ILE A 304 -11.12 14.63 -0.06
CA ILE A 304 -11.27 13.83 -1.29
C ILE A 304 -11.88 14.69 -2.41
N PHE A 305 -12.92 15.49 -2.11
CA PHE A 305 -13.50 16.41 -3.11
C PHE A 305 -12.46 17.42 -3.62
N ALA A 306 -11.73 18.08 -2.72
CA ALA A 306 -10.67 19.03 -3.10
C ALA A 306 -9.55 18.37 -3.90
N GLY A 307 -9.17 17.12 -3.55
CA GLY A 307 -8.22 16.33 -4.30
C GLY A 307 -8.69 16.02 -5.72
N VAL A 308 -9.95 15.56 -5.90
CA VAL A 308 -10.53 15.33 -7.23
C VAL A 308 -10.61 16.65 -7.99
N ALA A 309 -11.13 17.72 -7.41
CA ALA A 309 -11.25 19.02 -8.07
C ALA A 309 -9.86 19.60 -8.45
N GLY A 310 -8.87 19.49 -7.56
CA GLY A 310 -7.50 19.91 -7.83
C GLY A 310 -6.77 19.05 -8.87
N TYR A 311 -7.20 17.80 -9.05
CA TYR A 311 -6.70 16.94 -10.13
C TYR A 311 -7.36 17.27 -11.47
N THR A 312 -8.65 17.64 -11.50
CA THR A 312 -9.43 17.75 -12.74
C THR A 312 -9.57 19.18 -13.23
N LEU A 313 -9.96 20.13 -12.39
CA LEU A 313 -10.23 21.51 -12.81
C LEU A 313 -9.05 22.19 -13.52
N PRO A 314 -7.78 22.01 -13.07
CA PRO A 314 -6.65 22.63 -13.77
C PRO A 314 -6.46 22.12 -15.20
N THR A 315 -7.05 20.96 -15.58
CA THR A 315 -7.05 20.47 -16.98
C THR A 315 -7.69 21.49 -17.94
N ALA A 316 -8.66 22.28 -17.47
CA ALA A 316 -9.24 23.36 -18.27
C ALA A 316 -8.22 24.42 -18.71
N LEU A 317 -7.19 24.66 -17.91
CA LEU A 317 -6.12 25.61 -18.25
C LEU A 317 -5.32 25.15 -19.48
N MET A 318 -5.27 23.84 -19.75
CA MET A 318 -4.59 23.29 -20.93
C MET A 318 -5.25 23.72 -22.24
N VAL A 319 -6.47 24.25 -22.20
CA VAL A 319 -7.15 24.81 -23.39
C VAL A 319 -6.42 26.06 -23.88
N VAL A 320 -5.91 26.88 -22.95
CA VAL A 320 -5.30 28.19 -23.27
C VAL A 320 -3.78 28.22 -23.10
N ILE A 321 -3.19 27.21 -22.45
CA ILE A 321 -1.75 27.14 -22.22
C ILE A 321 -1.06 26.59 -23.48
N HIS A 322 -0.03 27.31 -23.95
CA HIS A 322 0.86 26.93 -25.04
C HIS A 322 2.32 26.81 -24.57
N SER A 323 2.61 27.16 -23.33
CA SER A 323 3.95 27.07 -22.75
C SER A 323 4.15 25.70 -22.06
N PRO A 324 5.16 24.91 -22.47
CA PRO A 324 5.47 23.65 -21.80
C PRO A 324 5.75 23.80 -20.32
N ALA A 325 6.42 24.89 -19.89
CA ALA A 325 6.73 25.14 -18.49
C ALA A 325 5.47 25.37 -17.64
N LEU A 326 4.48 26.14 -18.16
CA LEU A 326 3.21 26.35 -17.47
C LEU A 326 2.38 25.07 -17.43
N ALA A 327 2.37 24.29 -18.50
CA ALA A 327 1.72 22.98 -18.54
C ALA A 327 2.33 22.05 -17.48
N PHE A 328 3.65 21.99 -17.36
CA PHE A 328 4.34 21.23 -16.32
C PHE A 328 3.92 21.68 -14.91
N ALA A 329 3.86 22.98 -14.66
CA ALA A 329 3.44 23.52 -13.35
C ALA A 329 1.99 23.12 -13.01
N VAL A 330 1.09 23.12 -14.00
CA VAL A 330 -0.28 22.62 -13.84
C VAL A 330 -0.28 21.13 -13.50
N GLU A 331 0.55 20.32 -14.17
CA GLU A 331 0.65 18.89 -13.85
C GLU A 331 1.22 18.63 -12.46
N VAL A 332 2.13 19.46 -11.95
CA VAL A 332 2.61 19.38 -10.56
C VAL A 332 1.46 19.58 -9.56
N VAL A 333 0.58 20.55 -9.79
CA VAL A 333 -0.60 20.76 -8.93
C VAL A 333 -1.55 19.55 -9.02
N ARG A 334 -1.80 19.05 -10.21
CA ARG A 334 -2.65 17.89 -10.47
C ARG A 334 -2.11 16.64 -9.78
N GLY A 335 -0.80 16.38 -9.90
CA GLY A 335 -0.15 15.23 -9.29
C GLY A 335 -0.16 15.24 -7.76
N GLY A 336 0.00 16.41 -7.14
CA GLY A 336 -0.18 16.56 -5.70
C GLY A 336 -1.62 16.23 -5.27
N SER A 337 -2.59 16.64 -6.05
CA SER A 337 -4.02 16.44 -5.76
C SER A 337 -4.46 14.97 -5.90
N THR A 338 -3.96 14.24 -6.90
CA THR A 338 -4.28 12.81 -7.06
C THR A 338 -3.72 11.98 -5.91
N LEU A 339 -2.48 12.25 -5.46
CA LEU A 339 -1.88 11.55 -4.32
C LEU A 339 -2.73 11.70 -3.04
N VAL A 340 -3.31 12.88 -2.81
CA VAL A 340 -4.19 13.12 -1.67
C VAL A 340 -5.38 12.16 -1.70
N VAL A 341 -6.04 11.98 -2.85
CA VAL A 341 -7.17 11.07 -2.97
C VAL A 341 -6.73 9.62 -2.77
N ASP A 342 -5.67 9.19 -3.45
CA ASP A 342 -5.20 7.81 -3.40
C ASP A 342 -4.84 7.38 -1.98
N VAL A 343 -4.00 8.17 -1.28
CA VAL A 343 -3.56 7.81 0.07
C VAL A 343 -4.73 7.82 1.05
N ILE A 344 -5.57 8.85 1.01
CA ILE A 344 -6.62 9.03 2.02
C ILE A 344 -7.77 8.05 1.78
N ALA A 345 -8.22 7.87 0.52
CA ALA A 345 -9.35 6.99 0.24
C ALA A 345 -8.99 5.51 0.42
N ILE A 346 -7.77 5.08 0.01
CA ILE A 346 -7.32 3.71 0.25
C ILE A 346 -7.18 3.43 1.74
N THR A 347 -6.59 4.37 2.50
CA THR A 347 -6.46 4.22 3.96
C THR A 347 -7.82 4.14 4.65
N ALA A 348 -8.77 4.99 4.24
CA ALA A 348 -10.13 4.96 4.77
C ALA A 348 -10.85 3.64 4.41
N LEU A 349 -10.68 3.13 3.19
CA LEU A 349 -11.22 1.83 2.76
C LEU A 349 -10.65 0.68 3.60
N GLN A 350 -9.33 0.65 3.81
CA GLN A 350 -8.67 -0.38 4.62
C GLN A 350 -9.15 -0.38 6.08
N ARG A 351 -9.51 0.79 6.62
CA ARG A 351 -10.08 0.91 7.99
C ARG A 351 -11.55 0.52 8.05
N ALA A 352 -12.30 0.75 6.97
CA ALA A 352 -13.74 0.48 6.92
C ALA A 352 -14.08 -1.01 6.69
N VAL A 353 -13.12 -1.83 6.25
CA VAL A 353 -13.32 -3.23 5.90
C VAL A 353 -12.79 -4.15 7.00
N PRO A 354 -13.58 -5.16 7.46
CA PRO A 354 -13.12 -6.19 8.39
C PRO A 354 -11.88 -6.93 7.86
N ARG A 355 -10.96 -7.31 8.75
CA ARG A 355 -9.67 -7.93 8.39
C ARG A 355 -9.82 -9.24 7.61
N ASP A 356 -10.79 -10.05 7.97
CA ASP A 356 -11.10 -11.33 7.31
C ASP A 356 -11.56 -11.16 5.85
N GLN A 357 -12.03 -9.97 5.46
CA GLN A 357 -12.49 -9.63 4.12
C GLN A 357 -11.53 -8.72 3.35
N LEU A 358 -10.52 -8.13 4.03
CA LEU A 358 -9.66 -7.11 3.47
C LEU A 358 -8.96 -7.56 2.17
N GLY A 359 -8.40 -8.76 2.15
CA GLY A 359 -7.72 -9.29 0.95
C GLY A 359 -8.66 -9.40 -0.26
N ARG A 360 -9.90 -9.88 -0.04
CA ARG A 360 -10.92 -10.04 -1.09
C ARG A 360 -11.42 -8.68 -1.60
N VAL A 361 -11.64 -7.73 -0.69
CA VAL A 361 -12.05 -6.37 -1.02
C VAL A 361 -10.95 -5.64 -1.78
N MET A 362 -9.69 -5.73 -1.36
CA MET A 362 -8.56 -5.11 -2.04
C MET A 362 -8.31 -5.71 -3.43
N GLY A 363 -8.47 -7.03 -3.60
CA GLY A 363 -8.40 -7.65 -4.92
C GLY A 363 -9.47 -7.12 -5.88
N SER A 364 -10.73 -7.01 -5.41
CA SER A 364 -11.83 -6.43 -6.20
C SER A 364 -11.63 -4.93 -6.44
N PHE A 365 -11.12 -4.19 -5.48
CA PHE A 365 -10.76 -2.78 -5.60
C PHE A 365 -9.80 -2.54 -6.76
N TRP A 366 -8.68 -3.29 -6.84
CA TRP A 366 -7.73 -3.15 -7.94
C TRP A 366 -8.32 -3.50 -9.30
N ALA A 367 -9.24 -4.46 -9.37
CA ALA A 367 -9.96 -4.74 -10.60
C ALA A 367 -10.83 -3.55 -11.06
N PHE A 368 -11.54 -2.87 -10.14
CA PHE A 368 -12.29 -1.65 -10.44
C PHE A 368 -11.36 -0.51 -10.91
N ILE A 369 -10.21 -0.34 -10.27
CA ILE A 369 -9.20 0.67 -10.64
C ILE A 369 -8.72 0.44 -12.08
N ILE A 370 -8.30 -0.77 -12.41
CA ILE A 370 -7.80 -1.10 -13.76
C ILE A 370 -8.90 -0.96 -14.81
N ALA A 371 -10.13 -1.38 -14.50
CA ALA A 371 -11.27 -1.21 -15.39
C ALA A 371 -11.58 0.28 -15.65
N ALA A 372 -11.53 1.11 -14.60
CA ALA A 372 -11.76 2.55 -14.71
C ALA A 372 -10.68 3.23 -15.58
N ILE A 373 -9.40 2.87 -15.41
CA ILE A 373 -8.31 3.35 -16.28
C ILE A 373 -8.62 2.97 -17.75
N GLY A 374 -8.96 1.70 -17.99
CA GLY A 374 -9.29 1.23 -19.33
C GLY A 374 -10.48 1.99 -19.95
N LEU A 375 -11.52 2.28 -19.18
CA LEU A 375 -12.66 3.09 -19.63
C LEU A 375 -12.22 4.51 -20.03
N GLY A 376 -11.34 5.15 -19.24
CA GLY A 376 -10.78 6.46 -19.58
C GLY A 376 -10.06 6.48 -20.91
N THR A 377 -9.25 5.45 -21.19
CA THR A 377 -8.51 5.34 -22.46
C THR A 377 -9.41 5.11 -23.67
N VAL A 378 -10.64 4.59 -23.49
CA VAL A 378 -11.60 4.34 -24.58
C VAL A 378 -12.53 5.53 -24.79
N ILE A 379 -13.06 6.11 -23.72
CA ILE A 379 -14.05 7.20 -23.79
C ILE A 379 -13.41 8.49 -24.30
N THR A 380 -12.20 8.79 -23.87
CA THR A 380 -11.52 10.05 -24.22
C THR A 380 -11.30 10.22 -25.73
N PRO A 381 -10.79 9.22 -26.49
CA PRO A 381 -10.70 9.33 -27.94
C PRO A 381 -12.06 9.56 -28.61
N ALA A 382 -13.12 8.91 -28.13
CA ALA A 382 -14.45 9.09 -28.70
C ALA A 382 -14.92 10.54 -28.55
N ILE A 383 -14.67 11.19 -27.41
CA ILE A 383 -14.98 12.61 -27.19
C ILE A 383 -14.10 13.50 -28.05
N THR A 384 -12.78 13.28 -28.03
CA THR A 384 -11.83 14.16 -28.71
C THR A 384 -11.91 14.06 -30.24
N THR A 385 -12.26 12.91 -30.79
CA THR A 385 -12.46 12.74 -32.25
C THR A 385 -13.78 13.32 -32.73
N SER A 386 -14.84 13.27 -31.90
CA SER A 386 -16.16 13.77 -32.26
C SER A 386 -16.32 15.27 -32.02
N PHE A 387 -15.72 15.81 -30.96
CA PHE A 387 -15.96 17.19 -30.50
C PHE A 387 -14.68 18.03 -30.40
N GLY A 388 -13.53 17.45 -30.75
CA GLY A 388 -12.22 18.12 -30.67
C GLY A 388 -11.53 18.00 -29.30
N LEU A 389 -10.22 18.32 -29.29
CA LEU A 389 -9.37 18.22 -28.09
C LEU A 389 -9.85 19.11 -26.96
N ASP A 390 -10.27 20.34 -27.27
CA ASP A 390 -10.72 21.31 -26.26
C ASP A 390 -11.99 20.84 -25.56
N ALA A 391 -12.93 20.23 -26.28
CA ALA A 391 -14.12 19.63 -25.68
C ALA A 391 -13.74 18.46 -24.75
N GLY A 392 -12.75 17.65 -25.13
CA GLY A 392 -12.19 16.61 -24.27
C GLY A 392 -11.62 17.20 -22.98
N LEU A 393 -10.80 18.26 -23.06
CA LEU A 393 -10.20 18.95 -21.91
C LEU A 393 -11.27 19.53 -20.98
N TRP A 394 -12.27 20.24 -21.50
CA TRP A 394 -13.37 20.79 -20.74
C TRP A 394 -14.22 19.68 -20.08
N THR A 395 -14.55 18.63 -20.80
CA THR A 395 -15.31 17.52 -20.27
C THR A 395 -14.59 16.87 -19.09
N MET A 396 -13.28 16.65 -19.22
CA MET A 396 -12.46 16.02 -18.16
C MET A 396 -12.14 16.96 -17.00
N ALA A 397 -12.18 18.27 -17.21
CA ALA A 397 -12.09 19.23 -16.13
C ALA A 397 -13.38 19.26 -15.30
N LEU A 398 -14.53 19.26 -15.92
CA LEU A 398 -15.80 19.55 -15.26
C LEU A 398 -16.55 18.28 -14.83
N ALA A 399 -16.70 17.28 -15.70
CA ALA A 399 -17.58 16.14 -15.40
C ALA A 399 -17.14 15.35 -14.16
N PRO A 400 -15.85 15.00 -13.95
CA PRO A 400 -15.44 14.30 -12.74
C PRO A 400 -15.59 15.16 -11.48
N SER A 401 -15.33 16.48 -11.57
CA SER A 401 -15.56 17.40 -10.46
C SER A 401 -17.02 17.47 -10.07
N LEU A 402 -17.94 17.49 -11.04
CA LEU A 402 -19.38 17.45 -10.80
C LEU A 402 -19.82 16.12 -10.19
N VAL A 403 -19.27 15.00 -10.66
CA VAL A 403 -19.52 13.68 -10.06
C VAL A 403 -19.04 13.64 -8.61
N ALA A 404 -17.84 14.15 -8.31
CA ALA A 404 -17.33 14.24 -6.94
C ALA A 404 -18.19 15.15 -6.05
N LEU A 405 -18.66 16.26 -6.59
CA LEU A 405 -19.59 17.18 -5.88
C LEU A 405 -20.91 16.48 -5.59
N ALA A 406 -21.49 15.77 -6.55
CA ALA A 406 -22.71 14.98 -6.35
C ALA A 406 -22.53 13.83 -5.34
N ALA A 407 -21.33 13.28 -5.24
CA ALA A 407 -20.97 12.24 -4.26
C ALA A 407 -20.68 12.80 -2.85
N LEU A 408 -20.49 14.12 -2.70
CA LEU A 408 -20.13 14.76 -1.43
C LEU A 408 -21.07 14.43 -0.27
N PRO A 409 -22.42 14.38 -0.44
CA PRO A 409 -23.32 13.97 0.64
C PRO A 409 -23.11 12.52 1.10
N ALA A 410 -22.77 11.62 0.18
CA ALA A 410 -22.44 10.23 0.52
C ALA A 410 -21.13 10.16 1.29
N MET A 411 -20.11 10.90 0.87
CA MET A 411 -18.81 10.98 1.56
C MET A 411 -18.93 11.60 2.96
N ARG A 412 -19.77 12.62 3.14
CA ARG A 412 -20.05 13.20 4.47
C ARG A 412 -20.75 12.23 5.42
N ARG A 413 -21.50 11.25 4.91
CA ARG A 413 -22.02 10.16 5.73
C ARG A 413 -20.89 9.24 6.20
N VAL A 414 -19.92 8.94 5.32
CA VAL A 414 -18.72 8.19 5.72
C VAL A 414 -17.98 8.90 6.85
N ASP A 415 -17.81 10.22 6.77
CA ASP A 415 -17.20 11.02 7.85
C ASP A 415 -17.95 10.86 9.17
N ARG A 416 -19.30 10.94 9.13
CA ARG A 416 -20.14 10.81 10.33
C ARG A 416 -20.05 9.41 10.93
N ASP A 417 -20.10 8.37 10.08
CA ASP A 417 -20.03 6.98 10.51
C ASP A 417 -18.65 6.69 11.15
N THR A 418 -17.58 7.21 10.53
CA THR A 418 -16.21 7.09 11.07
C THR A 418 -16.06 7.87 12.37
N ALA A 419 -16.58 9.10 12.44
CA ALA A 419 -16.54 9.91 13.66
C ALA A 419 -17.36 9.26 14.79
N ALA A 420 -18.51 8.69 14.48
CA ALA A 420 -19.34 7.96 15.46
C ALA A 420 -18.60 6.72 15.99
N ALA A 421 -17.98 5.94 15.11
CA ALA A 421 -17.16 4.79 15.49
C ALA A 421 -15.96 5.21 16.38
N SER A 422 -15.24 6.27 16.01
CA SER A 422 -14.14 6.82 16.82
C SER A 422 -14.63 7.35 18.16
N ALA A 423 -15.81 7.98 18.21
CA ALA A 423 -16.40 8.48 19.46
C ALA A 423 -16.76 7.33 20.42
N LEU A 424 -17.25 6.20 19.92
CA LEU A 424 -17.49 4.99 20.72
C LEU A 424 -16.20 4.41 21.31
N LEU A 425 -15.09 4.51 20.59
CA LEU A 425 -13.78 4.02 21.03
C LEU A 425 -13.05 5.04 21.93
N ALA A 426 -13.44 6.31 21.92
CA ALA A 426 -12.73 7.38 22.63
C ALA A 426 -12.50 7.09 24.13
N PRO A 427 -13.44 6.52 24.91
CA PRO A 427 -13.19 6.19 26.31
C PRO A 427 -12.07 5.13 26.48
N LYS A 428 -12.08 4.10 25.63
CA LYS A 428 -11.03 3.06 25.65
C LYS A 428 -9.68 3.62 25.22
N VAL A 429 -9.66 4.44 24.18
CA VAL A 429 -8.43 5.10 23.69
C VAL A 429 -7.84 5.99 24.77
N ALA A 430 -8.68 6.81 25.43
CA ALA A 430 -8.23 7.67 26.54
C ALA A 430 -7.67 6.86 27.71
N LEU A 431 -8.21 5.68 27.98
CA LEU A 431 -7.67 4.75 28.96
C LEU A 431 -6.30 4.23 28.54
N LEU A 432 -6.15 3.77 27.30
CA LEU A 432 -4.87 3.26 26.77
C LEU A 432 -3.79 4.36 26.74
N GLU A 433 -4.14 5.62 26.41
CA GLU A 433 -3.22 6.78 26.45
C GLU A 433 -2.63 7.05 27.84
N GLN A 434 -3.35 6.72 28.91
CA GLN A 434 -2.88 6.87 30.28
C GLN A 434 -1.87 5.79 30.70
N LEU A 435 -1.84 4.67 29.99
CA LEU A 435 -0.96 3.55 30.31
C LEU A 435 0.43 3.75 29.71
N GLY A 436 1.46 3.74 30.54
CA GLY A 436 2.86 3.99 30.15
C GLY A 436 3.38 3.04 29.05
N ILE A 437 2.79 1.83 28.94
CA ILE A 437 3.13 0.86 27.89
C ILE A 437 2.84 1.42 26.48
N PHE A 438 1.87 2.31 26.34
CA PHE A 438 1.43 2.89 25.08
C PHE A 438 1.89 4.35 24.88
N ALA A 439 2.77 4.89 25.72
CA ALA A 439 3.18 6.29 25.68
C ALA A 439 3.78 6.77 24.34
N ALA A 440 4.35 5.85 23.55
CA ALA A 440 4.91 6.13 22.21
C ALA A 440 3.96 5.72 21.06
N ALA A 441 2.79 5.16 21.38
CA ALA A 441 1.85 4.68 20.39
C ALA A 441 1.11 5.83 19.69
N SER A 442 0.91 5.74 18.38
CA SER A 442 0.08 6.70 17.66
C SER A 442 -1.40 6.51 18.02
N ARG A 443 -2.17 7.60 17.99
CA ARG A 443 -3.61 7.54 18.25
C ARG A 443 -4.34 6.52 17.34
N THR A 444 -3.95 6.43 16.08
CA THR A 444 -4.49 5.44 15.14
C THR A 444 -4.26 4.00 15.61
N LEU A 445 -3.11 3.73 16.19
CA LEU A 445 -2.78 2.41 16.75
C LEU A 445 -3.62 2.12 18.00
N LEU A 446 -3.79 3.11 18.86
CA LEU A 446 -4.63 2.97 20.07
C LEU A 446 -6.10 2.76 19.70
N GLU A 447 -6.63 3.48 18.70
CA GLU A 447 -7.99 3.26 18.17
C GLU A 447 -8.17 1.84 17.63
N ARG A 448 -7.14 1.30 16.96
CA ARG A 448 -7.13 -0.07 16.45
C ARG A 448 -7.12 -1.10 17.60
N LEU A 449 -6.24 -0.94 18.58
CA LEU A 449 -6.19 -1.83 19.75
C LEU A 449 -7.50 -1.77 20.56
N ALA A 450 -8.07 -0.58 20.71
CA ALA A 450 -9.34 -0.38 21.41
C ALA A 450 -10.54 -1.03 20.69
N ALA A 451 -10.52 -1.05 19.34
CA ALA A 451 -11.55 -1.67 18.51
C ALA A 451 -11.50 -3.20 18.56
N ASP A 452 -10.29 -3.76 18.55
CA ASP A 452 -10.07 -5.21 18.54
C ASP A 452 -10.13 -5.84 19.96
N ALA A 453 -10.00 -5.02 21.01
CA ALA A 453 -10.00 -5.48 22.40
C ALA A 453 -11.36 -6.04 22.83
N ALA A 454 -11.39 -7.31 23.20
CA ALA A 454 -12.56 -7.95 23.81
C ALA A 454 -12.72 -7.50 25.26
N GLU A 455 -13.93 -7.17 25.70
CA GLU A 455 -14.22 -6.87 27.09
C GLU A 455 -14.68 -8.10 27.83
N ARG A 456 -14.14 -8.33 29.06
CA ARG A 456 -14.59 -9.35 29.98
C ARG A 456 -14.78 -8.76 31.36
N SER A 457 -15.88 -9.15 32.01
CA SER A 457 -16.15 -8.89 33.43
C SER A 457 -15.85 -10.16 34.23
N PHE A 458 -15.24 -9.95 35.39
CA PHE A 458 -14.91 -11.02 36.34
C PHE A 458 -15.57 -10.71 37.67
N GLU A 459 -16.17 -11.73 38.28
CA GLU A 459 -16.75 -11.60 39.62
C GLU A 459 -15.63 -11.57 40.70
N ALA A 460 -15.93 -11.04 41.87
CA ALA A 460 -14.99 -11.02 42.99
C ALA A 460 -14.48 -12.45 43.31
N GLY A 461 -13.16 -12.59 43.45
CA GLY A 461 -12.49 -13.87 43.72
C GLY A 461 -12.30 -14.75 42.47
N ALA A 462 -12.77 -14.35 41.28
CA ALA A 462 -12.60 -15.13 40.05
C ALA A 462 -11.13 -15.12 39.60
N PRO A 463 -10.53 -16.29 39.24
CA PRO A 463 -9.19 -16.33 38.65
C PRO A 463 -9.20 -15.77 37.24
N ILE A 464 -8.27 -14.88 36.92
CA ILE A 464 -8.09 -14.24 35.61
C ILE A 464 -6.89 -14.85 34.89
N ILE A 465 -5.78 -15.04 35.61
CA ILE A 465 -4.53 -15.64 35.14
C ILE A 465 -4.03 -16.63 36.19
N ASN A 466 -3.60 -17.81 35.71
CA ASN A 466 -2.89 -18.76 36.56
C ASN A 466 -1.39 -18.79 36.20
N GLN A 467 -0.53 -18.82 37.22
CA GLN A 467 0.92 -18.90 37.02
C GLN A 467 1.27 -20.19 36.25
N GLY A 468 2.12 -20.09 35.22
CA GLY A 468 2.54 -21.18 34.36
C GLY A 468 1.69 -21.37 33.10
N GLU A 469 0.54 -20.71 32.96
CA GLU A 469 -0.26 -20.73 31.73
C GLU A 469 0.40 -20.01 30.57
N HIS A 470 -0.05 -20.29 29.35
CA HIS A 470 0.39 -19.58 28.13
C HIS A 470 -0.05 -18.12 28.14
N ALA A 471 0.77 -17.24 27.58
CA ALA A 471 0.54 -15.79 27.64
C ALA A 471 -0.04 -15.26 26.32
N ASP A 472 -1.37 -15.39 26.13
CA ASP A 472 -2.04 -15.01 24.89
C ASP A 472 -2.53 -13.55 24.86
N TYR A 473 -2.90 -12.98 26.02
CA TYR A 473 -3.54 -11.66 26.11
C TYR A 473 -2.84 -10.74 27.11
N LEU A 474 -2.77 -9.45 26.77
CA LEU A 474 -2.59 -8.36 27.72
C LEU A 474 -3.97 -7.99 28.29
N TYR A 475 -4.06 -7.85 29.60
CA TYR A 475 -5.27 -7.40 30.28
C TYR A 475 -5.12 -5.95 30.69
N VAL A 476 -6.02 -5.10 30.24
CA VAL A 476 -6.13 -3.69 30.65
C VAL A 476 -7.30 -3.59 31.63
N LEU A 477 -7.00 -3.28 32.90
CA LEU A 477 -7.97 -3.13 33.96
C LEU A 477 -8.71 -1.79 33.80
N MET A 478 -9.97 -1.88 33.41
CA MET A 478 -10.83 -0.73 33.12
C MET A 478 -11.57 -0.24 34.39
N GLU A 479 -12.03 -1.18 35.20
CA GLU A 479 -12.77 -0.93 36.43
C GLU A 479 -12.44 -2.01 37.48
N GLY A 480 -12.50 -1.67 38.77
CA GLY A 480 -12.30 -2.59 39.87
C GLY A 480 -10.84 -2.75 40.26
N SER A 481 -10.55 -3.86 40.94
CA SER A 481 -9.20 -4.20 41.45
C SER A 481 -8.86 -5.68 41.20
N VAL A 482 -7.55 -5.97 41.14
CA VAL A 482 -7.04 -7.34 41.03
C VAL A 482 -5.91 -7.55 42.03
N GLU A 483 -5.80 -8.78 42.57
CA GLU A 483 -4.74 -9.23 43.45
C GLU A 483 -3.77 -10.13 42.70
N VAL A 484 -2.48 -9.82 42.79
CA VAL A 484 -1.39 -10.57 42.17
C VAL A 484 -0.68 -11.37 43.25
N SER A 485 -0.51 -12.69 43.05
CA SER A 485 0.15 -13.60 43.98
C SER A 485 1.04 -14.60 43.24
N LEU A 486 2.02 -15.15 43.96
CA LEU A 486 2.89 -16.24 43.49
C LEU A 486 2.46 -17.54 44.14
N ASN A 487 2.60 -18.66 43.44
CA ASN A 487 2.43 -19.98 44.04
C ASN A 487 3.43 -20.16 45.19
N GLY A 488 2.96 -20.62 46.36
CA GLY A 488 3.83 -21.02 47.43
C GLY A 488 4.62 -22.29 47.08
N GLU A 489 5.73 -22.55 47.83
CA GLU A 489 6.40 -23.87 47.77
C GLU A 489 5.39 -24.99 48.10
N ALA A 490 5.67 -26.21 47.68
CA ALA A 490 4.74 -27.35 47.73
C ALA A 490 3.95 -27.44 49.07
N GLY A 491 2.67 -27.02 49.05
CA GLY A 491 1.75 -27.02 50.19
C GLY A 491 1.65 -25.71 50.99
N ALA A 492 2.41 -24.65 50.64
CA ALA A 492 2.29 -23.33 51.25
C ALA A 492 1.22 -22.48 50.56
N PRO A 493 0.53 -21.56 51.30
CA PRO A 493 -0.43 -20.64 50.69
C PRO A 493 0.24 -19.70 49.69
N ALA A 494 -0.51 -19.23 48.69
CA ALA A 494 -0.05 -18.27 47.68
C ALA A 494 0.46 -16.99 48.37
N LYS A 495 1.64 -16.50 47.98
CA LYS A 495 2.27 -15.29 48.54
C LYS A 495 1.72 -14.07 47.77
N PRO A 496 1.01 -13.14 48.45
CA PRO A 496 0.56 -11.92 47.82
C PRO A 496 1.77 -11.04 47.43
N VAL A 497 1.73 -10.49 46.18
CA VAL A 497 2.77 -9.61 45.67
C VAL A 497 2.30 -8.16 45.67
N ARG A 498 1.12 -7.90 45.11
CA ARG A 498 0.54 -6.56 45.07
C ARG A 498 -0.94 -6.58 44.72
N THR A 499 -1.65 -5.51 45.07
CA THR A 499 -2.99 -5.20 44.55
C THR A 499 -2.88 -4.09 43.50
N MET A 500 -3.66 -4.22 42.42
CA MET A 500 -3.73 -3.25 41.32
C MET A 500 -5.16 -2.74 41.23
N SER A 501 -5.33 -1.45 40.96
CA SER A 501 -6.63 -0.80 40.77
C SER A 501 -6.67 -0.10 39.43
N ALA A 502 -7.85 -0.02 38.79
CA ALA A 502 -8.04 0.68 37.53
C ALA A 502 -7.67 2.18 37.65
N PRO A 503 -7.07 2.79 36.60
CA PRO A 503 -6.60 2.15 35.35
C PRO A 503 -5.19 1.55 35.48
N ASP A 504 -5.01 0.28 35.18
CA ASP A 504 -3.69 -0.37 35.15
C ASP A 504 -3.71 -1.53 34.10
N TYR A 505 -2.61 -2.26 33.96
CA TYR A 505 -2.50 -3.41 33.06
C TYR A 505 -1.62 -4.52 33.63
N PHE A 506 -1.90 -5.77 33.23
CA PHE A 506 -1.16 -6.94 33.67
C PHE A 506 -1.09 -8.02 32.59
N GLY A 507 -0.16 -8.96 32.77
CA GLY A 507 0.06 -10.07 31.84
C GLY A 507 1.04 -9.74 30.70
N GLU A 508 1.64 -8.55 30.69
CA GLU A 508 2.60 -8.06 29.69
C GLU A 508 3.91 -8.85 29.69
N ILE A 509 4.38 -9.31 30.87
CA ILE A 509 5.70 -9.95 31.03
C ILE A 509 5.78 -11.22 30.17
N GLY A 510 4.77 -12.08 30.24
CA GLY A 510 4.72 -13.33 29.51
C GLY A 510 4.77 -13.12 28.00
N ILE A 511 4.04 -12.12 27.48
CA ILE A 511 3.99 -11.77 26.05
C ILE A 511 5.34 -11.18 25.61
N LEU A 512 5.87 -10.18 26.34
CA LEU A 512 7.09 -9.45 25.95
C LEU A 512 8.35 -10.29 26.04
N ARG A 513 8.37 -11.30 26.93
CA ARG A 513 9.52 -12.18 27.15
C ARG A 513 9.35 -13.57 26.50
N HIS A 514 8.18 -13.85 25.91
CA HIS A 514 7.85 -15.16 25.36
C HIS A 514 7.99 -16.30 26.39
N ILE A 515 7.54 -16.05 27.63
CA ILE A 515 7.57 -17.02 28.74
C ILE A 515 6.14 -17.27 29.26
N PRO A 516 5.91 -18.38 29.96
CA PRO A 516 4.65 -18.63 30.68
C PRO A 516 4.31 -17.52 31.68
N ARG A 517 3.04 -17.43 32.08
CA ARG A 517 2.57 -16.48 33.08
C ARG A 517 3.39 -16.56 34.37
N THR A 518 3.87 -15.43 34.83
CA THR A 518 4.79 -15.35 35.96
C THR A 518 4.11 -15.29 37.34
N ALA A 519 2.79 -15.03 37.37
CA ALA A 519 2.02 -14.89 38.59
C ALA A 519 0.55 -15.28 38.40
N ASN A 520 -0.15 -15.55 39.50
CA ASN A 520 -1.60 -15.63 39.53
C ASN A 520 -2.20 -14.24 39.64
N VAL A 521 -3.33 -14.02 38.99
CA VAL A 521 -4.12 -12.78 39.10
C VAL A 521 -5.56 -13.16 39.36
N VAL A 522 -6.14 -12.62 40.44
CA VAL A 522 -7.50 -12.88 40.86
C VAL A 522 -8.23 -11.54 41.00
N ALA A 523 -9.50 -11.49 40.65
CA ALA A 523 -10.33 -10.32 40.85
C ALA A 523 -10.51 -10.06 42.37
N GLY A 524 -10.09 -8.91 42.86
CA GLY A 524 -10.27 -8.55 44.28
C GLY A 524 -11.71 -8.17 44.58
N GLU A 525 -12.23 -7.18 43.83
CA GLU A 525 -13.64 -6.86 43.66
C GLU A 525 -14.07 -7.22 42.25
N GLY A 526 -15.35 -7.12 41.93
CA GLY A 526 -15.80 -7.30 40.57
C GLY A 526 -15.04 -6.34 39.62
N CYS A 527 -14.37 -6.87 38.60
CA CYS A 527 -13.55 -6.06 37.73
C CYS A 527 -13.94 -6.25 36.24
N ARG A 528 -13.66 -5.22 35.43
CA ARG A 528 -13.82 -5.25 33.98
C ARG A 528 -12.49 -5.00 33.30
N CYS A 529 -12.11 -5.92 32.40
CA CYS A 529 -10.85 -5.87 31.68
C CYS A 529 -11.09 -5.83 30.17
N ALA A 530 -10.28 -5.05 29.45
CA ALA A 530 -10.10 -5.17 28.01
C ALA A 530 -8.93 -6.10 27.72
N LEU A 531 -9.16 -7.12 26.87
CA LEU A 531 -8.20 -8.13 26.48
C LEU A 531 -7.60 -7.75 25.11
N ILE A 532 -6.31 -7.47 25.08
CA ILE A 532 -5.56 -7.17 23.85
C ILE A 532 -4.74 -8.40 23.51
N ASP A 533 -4.89 -8.92 22.30
CA ASP A 533 -4.14 -10.05 21.78
C ASP A 533 -2.63 -9.79 21.81
N GLY A 534 -1.85 -10.79 22.26
CA GLY A 534 -0.40 -10.65 22.46
C GLY A 534 0.37 -10.36 21.17
N GLN A 535 -0.04 -10.93 20.03
CA GLN A 535 0.60 -10.63 18.74
C GLN A 535 0.30 -9.20 18.31
N GLN A 536 -0.94 -8.74 18.47
CA GLN A 536 -1.31 -7.34 18.18
C GLN A 536 -0.55 -6.36 19.07
N LEU A 537 -0.33 -6.70 20.35
CA LEU A 537 0.51 -5.90 21.24
C LEU A 537 1.95 -5.83 20.75
N LEU A 538 2.56 -6.94 20.36
CA LEU A 538 3.93 -7.00 19.85
C LEU A 538 4.09 -6.23 18.53
N GLU A 539 3.14 -6.35 17.60
CA GLU A 539 3.09 -5.55 16.37
C GLU A 539 3.00 -4.05 16.69
N ALA A 540 2.17 -3.70 17.67
CA ALA A 540 1.99 -2.33 18.12
C ALA A 540 3.27 -1.73 18.70
N LEU A 541 3.98 -2.48 19.51
CA LEU A 541 5.23 -2.08 20.15
C LEU A 541 6.42 -2.14 19.19
N GLY A 542 6.43 -3.04 18.21
CA GLY A 542 7.44 -3.11 17.15
C GLY A 542 7.39 -1.91 16.20
N SER A 543 6.20 -1.34 16.00
CA SER A 543 6.00 -0.11 15.21
C SER A 543 6.31 1.18 16.01
N ALA A 544 6.20 1.12 17.34
CA ALA A 544 6.59 2.17 18.27
C ALA A 544 7.78 1.64 19.09
N SER A 545 8.95 2.31 19.06
CA SER A 545 10.08 1.90 19.91
C SER A 545 9.61 1.76 21.36
N PRO A 546 9.87 0.63 22.04
CA PRO A 546 9.47 0.45 23.45
C PRO A 546 9.96 1.62 24.29
N SER A 547 9.08 2.22 25.09
CA SER A 547 9.49 3.33 25.95
C SER A 547 10.48 2.82 27.00
N SER A 548 11.49 3.63 27.31
CA SER A 548 12.45 3.29 28.38
C SER A 548 11.76 3.06 29.75
N ALA A 549 10.63 3.73 29.98
CA ALA A 549 9.78 3.53 31.14
C ALA A 549 9.13 2.13 31.17
N MET A 550 8.72 1.62 30.01
CA MET A 550 8.16 0.27 29.89
C MET A 550 9.20 -0.81 30.15
N LEU A 551 10.40 -0.68 29.58
CA LEU A 551 11.48 -1.65 29.80
C LEU A 551 11.92 -1.65 31.27
N ALA A 552 12.02 -0.46 31.92
CA ALA A 552 12.33 -0.33 33.33
C ALA A 552 11.24 -0.94 34.21
N ARG A 553 9.95 -0.70 33.93
CA ARG A 553 8.84 -1.29 34.70
C ARG A 553 8.79 -2.81 34.55
N THR A 554 9.00 -3.33 33.35
CA THR A 554 9.01 -4.79 33.09
C THR A 554 10.17 -5.48 33.82
N SER A 555 11.36 -4.87 33.88
CA SER A 555 12.50 -5.42 34.64
C SER A 555 12.25 -5.40 36.15
N THR A 556 11.74 -4.31 36.67
CA THR A 556 11.40 -4.21 38.14
C THR A 556 10.32 -5.22 38.53
N LEU A 557 9.31 -5.42 37.68
CA LEU A 557 8.25 -6.39 37.93
C LEU A 557 8.74 -7.84 37.83
N LEU A 558 9.65 -8.12 36.91
CA LEU A 558 10.28 -9.43 36.77
C LEU A 558 11.16 -9.75 38.01
N GLU A 559 11.95 -8.78 38.49
CA GLU A 559 12.75 -8.91 39.68
C GLU A 559 11.89 -9.17 40.93
N ALA A 560 10.70 -8.56 40.99
CA ALA A 560 9.74 -8.77 42.08
C ALA A 560 9.07 -10.16 42.05
N THR A 561 8.88 -10.74 40.86
CA THR A 561 8.24 -12.04 40.66
C THR A 561 9.22 -13.20 40.48
N HIS A 562 10.48 -12.93 40.12
CA HIS A 562 11.57 -13.90 39.96
C HIS A 562 12.87 -13.31 40.54
N PRO A 563 13.10 -13.38 41.84
CA PRO A 563 14.37 -12.94 42.43
C PRO A 563 15.53 -13.76 41.85
N ALA A 564 16.65 -13.08 41.60
CA ALA A 564 17.82 -13.63 40.93
C ALA A 564 18.32 -14.92 41.60
N GLY A 565 18.20 -16.05 40.93
CA GLY A 565 18.67 -17.37 41.39
C GLY A 565 17.90 -18.58 40.91
N GLU A 566 16.64 -18.44 40.43
CA GLU A 566 15.90 -19.55 39.84
C GLU A 566 16.05 -19.58 38.33
N PRO A 567 16.50 -20.70 37.72
CA PRO A 567 16.52 -20.83 36.29
C PRO A 567 15.10 -20.85 35.75
N LEU A 568 14.79 -19.96 34.78
CA LEU A 568 13.53 -19.98 34.04
C LEU A 568 13.36 -21.36 33.38
N ALA A 569 12.43 -22.16 33.89
CA ALA A 569 12.10 -23.47 33.35
C ALA A 569 11.54 -23.24 31.92
N GLY A 570 12.36 -23.50 30.90
CA GLY A 570 11.95 -23.36 29.49
C GLY A 570 13.03 -22.91 28.50
N ALA A 571 14.23 -22.55 28.94
CA ALA A 571 15.35 -22.22 28.04
C ALA A 571 16.21 -23.48 27.77
N VAL A 572 15.64 -24.48 27.07
CA VAL A 572 16.42 -25.57 26.48
C VAL A 572 15.77 -25.91 25.12
N GLY A 573 16.53 -25.68 24.05
CA GLY A 573 16.25 -26.28 22.75
C GLY A 573 16.42 -25.30 21.58
N THR A 574 17.68 -25.11 21.16
CA THR A 574 18.24 -24.81 19.82
C THR A 574 17.30 -24.31 18.71
#